data_65fbc6b7b7e731b8e068ddfe8ba58773
#
_entry.id   65fbc6b7b7e731b8e068ddfe8ba58773
#
_cell.length_a   1.000
_cell.length_b   1.000
_cell.length_c   1.000
_cell.angle_alpha   90.00
_cell.angle_beta   90.00
_cell.angle_gamma   90.00
#
_symmetry.space_group_name_H-M   'P 1'
#
loop_
_entity.id
_entity.type
_entity.pdbx_description
1 polymer ?
#
loop_
_entity_poly.entity_id
_entity_poly.type
_entity_poly.pdbx_seq_one_letter_code
_entity_poly.pdbx_strand_id
1 'polypeptide(L)'
;MPFIIKTIIAFALSAIGLGVYHVPQPRPDMASTTPTDKPYEAVGGFGQAMADIYRYVPPVTTTTPVAPVYRHGDCSWLPAVAMQAGWSAEQIPQLTRYALRESGCCPNRAGGDIVDKNCNITGVAEWSHRSDSGLMQINGVHWLPNHAQYDGLVCKQMKICTQEPLLDALTNLRAARLIYSRVGWSAWDICHRDKTCK
;
A
#
# COMPACT_ATOMS: atom_id res chain seq x y z
N MET A 1 -47.29 -43.50 -0.67
CA MET A 1 -46.27 -44.17 0.14
C MET A 1 -45.04 -43.23 0.19
N PRO A 2 -44.74 -42.62 1.33
CA PRO A 2 -43.60 -41.71 1.43
C PRO A 2 -42.33 -42.47 1.84
N PHE A 3 -41.26 -42.30 1.10
CA PHE A 3 -39.93 -42.78 1.47
C PHE A 3 -39.28 -41.79 2.45
N ILE A 4 -39.05 -42.27 3.65
CA ILE A 4 -38.29 -41.55 4.71
C ILE A 4 -36.80 -41.86 4.49
N ILE A 5 -36.04 -40.86 4.05
CA ILE A 5 -34.57 -40.95 4.05
C ILE A 5 -34.08 -40.44 5.38
N LYS A 6 -33.54 -41.35 6.20
CA LYS A 6 -32.83 -41.04 7.44
C LYS A 6 -31.41 -40.55 7.11
N THR A 7 -31.18 -39.26 7.26
CA THR A 7 -29.83 -38.70 7.18
C THR A 7 -29.14 -38.91 8.54
N ILE A 8 -28.07 -39.69 8.54
CA ILE A 8 -27.19 -39.90 9.70
C ILE A 8 -26.25 -38.71 9.75
N ILE A 9 -26.35 -37.86 10.78
CA ILE A 9 -25.41 -36.80 11.07
C ILE A 9 -24.26 -37.39 11.91
N ALA A 10 -23.11 -37.56 11.31
CA ALA A 10 -21.87 -37.91 12.03
C ALA A 10 -21.26 -36.65 12.62
N PHE A 11 -21.29 -36.51 13.95
CA PHE A 11 -20.54 -35.50 14.69
C PHE A 11 -19.06 -35.89 14.73
N ALA A 12 -18.21 -35.20 13.97
CA ALA A 12 -16.78 -35.24 14.17
C ALA A 12 -16.40 -34.24 15.27
N LEU A 13 -16.00 -34.73 16.41
CA LEU A 13 -15.36 -33.96 17.48
C LEU A 13 -13.95 -33.61 17.04
N SER A 14 -13.73 -32.39 16.59
CA SER A 14 -12.39 -31.85 16.35
C SER A 14 -11.79 -31.36 17.66
N ALA A 15 -10.70 -31.98 18.07
CA ALA A 15 -9.92 -31.62 19.23
C ALA A 15 -9.43 -30.17 19.13
N ILE A 16 -9.74 -29.39 20.16
CA ILE A 16 -9.23 -28.02 20.33
C ILE A 16 -7.77 -28.14 20.75
N GLY A 17 -6.85 -27.98 19.79
CA GLY A 17 -5.44 -27.80 20.07
C GLY A 17 -5.22 -26.42 20.70
N LEU A 18 -4.97 -26.39 21.99
CA LEU A 18 -4.48 -25.19 22.69
C LEU A 18 -3.07 -24.87 22.18
N GLY A 19 -3.00 -24.01 21.16
CA GLY A 19 -1.75 -23.43 20.71
C GLY A 19 -1.18 -22.54 21.81
N VAL A 20 -0.07 -22.95 22.40
CA VAL A 20 0.70 -22.12 23.34
C VAL A 20 1.25 -20.95 22.53
N TYR A 21 0.69 -19.75 22.73
CA TYR A 21 1.24 -18.52 22.21
C TYR A 21 2.61 -18.27 22.85
N HIS A 22 3.66 -18.46 22.08
CA HIS A 22 5.01 -18.09 22.47
C HIS A 22 5.10 -16.56 22.38
N VAL A 23 5.02 -15.88 23.53
CA VAL A 23 5.29 -14.44 23.63
C VAL A 23 6.79 -14.26 23.39
N PRO A 24 7.22 -13.48 22.38
CA PRO A 24 8.65 -13.19 22.21
C PRO A 24 9.16 -12.47 23.46
N GLN A 25 10.17 -13.05 24.11
CA GLN A 25 10.88 -12.39 25.21
C GLN A 25 11.54 -11.11 24.67
N PRO A 26 11.46 -9.99 25.41
CA PRO A 26 12.20 -8.79 25.05
C PRO A 26 13.68 -9.14 25.01
N ARG A 27 14.37 -8.73 23.94
CA ARG A 27 15.82 -8.89 23.83
C ARG A 27 16.46 -8.18 25.02
N PRO A 28 17.47 -8.80 25.67
CA PRO A 28 18.25 -8.10 26.69
C PRO A 28 18.85 -6.85 26.04
N ASP A 29 18.65 -5.73 26.70
CA ASP A 29 19.24 -4.45 26.35
C ASP A 29 20.72 -4.65 26.09
N MET A 30 21.15 -4.38 24.85
CA MET A 30 22.59 -4.25 24.59
C MET A 30 23.08 -3.05 25.41
N ALA A 31 23.74 -3.35 26.50
CA ALA A 31 24.38 -2.36 27.33
C ALA A 31 25.19 -1.45 26.41
N SER A 32 24.86 -0.18 26.43
CA SER A 32 25.64 0.89 25.82
C SER A 32 27.02 0.85 26.43
N THR A 33 27.96 0.23 25.73
CA THR A 33 29.36 0.37 26.09
C THR A 33 29.76 1.76 25.67
N THR A 34 29.78 2.67 26.62
CA THR A 34 30.44 3.97 26.49
C THR A 34 31.90 3.73 26.10
N PRO A 35 32.37 4.25 24.96
CA PRO A 35 33.80 4.16 24.66
C PRO A 35 34.59 4.93 25.74
N THR A 36 35.43 4.23 26.49
CA THR A 36 36.40 4.88 27.36
C THR A 36 37.38 5.63 26.49
N ASP A 37 37.28 6.97 26.51
CA ASP A 37 38.27 7.88 25.94
C ASP A 37 39.61 7.65 26.60
N LYS A 38 40.46 6.81 25.99
CA LYS A 38 41.91 6.87 26.25
C LYS A 38 42.48 7.92 25.31
N PRO A 39 43.22 8.91 25.82
CA PRO A 39 43.85 9.88 24.95
C PRO A 39 44.88 9.17 24.06
N TYR A 40 44.70 9.24 22.77
CA TYR A 40 45.62 8.77 21.75
C TYR A 40 46.74 9.82 21.67
N GLU A 41 47.95 9.45 22.12
CA GLU A 41 49.14 10.30 21.93
C GLU A 41 49.45 10.36 20.43
N ALA A 42 49.37 11.57 19.89
CA ALA A 42 49.61 11.85 18.49
C ALA A 42 51.11 11.77 18.19
N VAL A 43 51.54 10.73 17.49
CA VAL A 43 52.87 10.64 16.87
C VAL A 43 52.74 11.20 15.44
N GLY A 44 53.27 12.41 15.22
CA GLY A 44 53.71 12.92 13.94
C GLY A 44 52.68 13.42 12.98
N GLY A 45 52.78 14.65 12.57
CA GLY A 45 51.96 15.56 11.79
C GLY A 45 51.36 15.12 10.44
N PHE A 46 51.37 13.85 10.04
CA PHE A 46 50.66 13.32 8.86
C PHE A 46 49.30 12.72 9.21
N GLY A 47 49.08 12.33 10.45
CA GLY A 47 47.81 11.74 10.88
C GLY A 47 46.67 12.76 11.06
N GLN A 48 47.01 14.01 11.34
CA GLN A 48 46.01 15.04 11.63
C GLN A 48 45.28 15.55 10.38
N ALA A 49 45.99 15.68 9.25
CA ALA A 49 45.38 16.07 7.98
C ALA A 49 44.39 15.03 7.41
N MET A 50 44.62 13.74 7.68
CA MET A 50 43.70 12.66 7.26
C MET A 50 42.52 12.51 8.21
N ALA A 51 42.66 12.83 9.51
CA ALA A 51 41.59 12.77 10.49
C ALA A 51 40.50 13.85 10.21
N ASP A 52 40.91 15.01 9.70
CA ASP A 52 39.98 16.10 9.37
C ASP A 52 39.19 15.86 8.09
N ILE A 53 39.75 15.07 7.16
CA ILE A 53 39.01 14.65 5.94
C ILE A 53 37.85 13.69 6.29
N TYR A 54 38.00 12.85 7.31
CA TYR A 54 36.97 11.91 7.76
C TYR A 54 35.98 12.53 8.76
N ARG A 55 36.20 13.73 9.26
CA ARG A 55 35.34 14.38 10.26
C ARG A 55 34.27 15.29 9.68
N TYR A 56 34.40 15.69 8.43
CA TYR A 56 33.36 16.47 7.76
C TYR A 56 32.28 15.56 7.23
N VAL A 57 31.38 15.11 8.09
CA VAL A 57 30.06 14.64 7.68
C VAL A 57 29.21 15.91 7.52
N PRO A 58 28.91 16.35 6.30
CA PRO A 58 28.01 17.50 6.14
C PRO A 58 26.71 17.17 6.88
N PRO A 59 26.09 18.15 7.56
CA PRO A 59 24.83 17.92 8.21
C PRO A 59 23.85 17.39 7.15
N VAL A 60 23.40 16.15 7.35
CA VAL A 60 22.30 15.60 6.55
C VAL A 60 21.10 16.46 6.88
N THR A 61 20.82 17.42 6.02
CA THR A 61 19.59 18.19 6.10
C THR A 61 18.45 17.22 5.81
N THR A 62 17.95 16.58 6.86
CA THR A 62 16.71 15.80 6.79
C THR A 62 15.59 16.81 6.54
N THR A 63 15.38 17.17 5.29
CA THR A 63 14.14 17.82 4.89
C THR A 63 13.03 16.80 5.12
N THR A 64 12.25 17.01 6.18
CA THR A 64 11.02 16.25 6.36
C THR A 64 10.21 16.38 5.08
N PRO A 65 9.88 15.28 4.38
CA PRO A 65 9.10 15.37 3.16
C PRO A 65 7.78 16.10 3.47
N VAL A 66 7.58 17.25 2.86
CA VAL A 66 6.29 17.94 2.94
C VAL A 66 5.28 17.00 2.25
N ALA A 67 4.23 16.62 2.99
CA ALA A 67 3.17 15.81 2.43
C ALA A 67 2.60 16.48 1.18
N PRO A 68 2.41 15.75 0.07
CA PRO A 68 1.88 16.33 -1.15
C PRO A 68 0.48 16.92 -0.91
N VAL A 69 0.25 18.11 -1.40
CA VAL A 69 -1.08 18.73 -1.41
C VAL A 69 -1.82 18.20 -2.64
N TYR A 70 -2.86 17.41 -2.41
CA TYR A 70 -3.67 16.85 -3.47
C TYR A 70 -4.73 17.83 -3.96
N ARG A 71 -4.92 17.90 -5.28
CA ARG A 71 -5.97 18.68 -5.91
C ARG A 71 -6.71 17.82 -6.94
N HIS A 72 -8.03 17.92 -6.94
CA HIS A 72 -8.86 17.22 -7.91
C HIS A 72 -8.50 17.64 -9.35
N GLY A 73 -8.17 16.68 -10.18
CA GLY A 73 -7.72 16.92 -11.57
C GLY A 73 -6.21 17.14 -11.73
N ASP A 74 -5.45 17.33 -10.65
CA ASP A 74 -4.01 17.52 -10.69
C ASP A 74 -3.28 16.22 -10.35
N CYS A 75 -2.68 15.61 -11.36
CA CYS A 75 -1.89 14.38 -11.24
C CYS A 75 -0.37 14.64 -11.33
N SER A 76 0.09 15.87 -11.24
CA SER A 76 1.50 16.24 -11.41
C SER A 76 2.44 15.55 -10.40
N TRP A 77 1.95 15.21 -9.23
CA TRP A 77 2.65 14.50 -8.16
C TRP A 77 2.77 12.99 -8.40
N LEU A 78 1.86 12.41 -9.22
CA LEU A 78 1.71 10.96 -9.38
C LEU A 78 2.97 10.27 -9.92
N PRO A 79 3.72 10.80 -10.92
CA PRO A 79 4.88 10.11 -11.48
C PRO A 79 5.93 9.73 -10.42
N ALA A 80 6.23 10.63 -9.48
CA ALA A 80 7.22 10.38 -8.44
C ALA A 80 6.79 9.24 -7.51
N VAL A 81 5.52 9.23 -7.07
CA VAL A 81 4.98 8.19 -6.20
C VAL A 81 4.81 6.86 -6.96
N ALA A 82 4.46 6.91 -8.25
CA ALA A 82 4.34 5.73 -9.10
C ALA A 82 5.68 5.00 -9.26
N MET A 83 6.77 5.73 -9.49
CA MET A 83 8.12 5.13 -9.53
C MET A 83 8.48 4.47 -8.20
N GLN A 84 8.16 5.08 -7.06
CA GLN A 84 8.37 4.48 -5.73
C GLN A 84 7.51 3.21 -5.53
N ALA A 85 6.34 3.14 -6.17
CA ALA A 85 5.49 1.96 -6.18
C ALA A 85 5.99 0.87 -7.15
N GLY A 86 7.05 1.15 -7.94
CA GLY A 86 7.68 0.23 -8.88
C GLY A 86 7.08 0.23 -10.29
N TRP A 87 6.30 1.26 -10.66
CA TRP A 87 5.86 1.46 -12.05
C TRP A 87 7.01 1.97 -12.91
N SER A 88 7.09 1.50 -14.17
CA SER A 88 8.09 2.00 -15.10
C SER A 88 7.68 3.34 -15.73
N ALA A 89 8.64 4.09 -16.22
CA ALA A 89 8.40 5.40 -16.86
C ALA A 89 7.40 5.28 -18.04
N GLU A 90 7.47 4.19 -18.80
CA GLU A 90 6.60 3.94 -19.95
C GLU A 90 5.15 3.67 -19.54
N GLN A 91 4.91 3.17 -18.32
CA GLN A 91 3.58 2.87 -17.80
C GLN A 91 2.89 4.10 -17.20
N ILE A 92 3.67 5.09 -16.75
CA ILE A 92 3.16 6.27 -16.04
C ILE A 92 2.12 7.07 -16.84
N PRO A 93 2.27 7.34 -18.14
CA PRO A 93 1.25 8.09 -18.87
C PRO A 93 -0.11 7.39 -18.89
N GLN A 94 -0.15 6.07 -19.04
CA GLN A 94 -1.39 5.31 -19.01
C GLN A 94 -1.98 5.24 -17.59
N LEU A 95 -1.12 5.01 -16.58
CA LEU A 95 -1.51 5.02 -15.16
C LEU A 95 -2.15 6.35 -14.77
N THR A 96 -1.55 7.47 -15.20
CA THR A 96 -2.06 8.82 -14.93
C THR A 96 -3.45 9.03 -15.53
N ARG A 97 -3.69 8.56 -16.77
CA ARG A 97 -5.02 8.63 -17.39
C ARG A 97 -6.07 7.87 -16.60
N TYR A 98 -5.72 6.67 -16.10
CA TYR A 98 -6.65 5.91 -15.27
C TYR A 98 -6.87 6.57 -13.92
N ALA A 99 -5.83 7.01 -13.21
CA ALA A 99 -5.96 7.69 -11.94
C ALA A 99 -6.84 8.97 -12.03
N LEU A 100 -6.65 9.74 -13.11
CA LEU A 100 -7.48 10.92 -13.38
C LEU A 100 -8.95 10.54 -13.56
N ARG A 101 -9.24 9.49 -14.32
CA ARG A 101 -10.61 9.01 -14.57
C ARG A 101 -11.25 8.41 -13.31
N GLU A 102 -10.52 7.58 -12.59
CA GLU A 102 -11.05 6.82 -11.45
C GLU A 102 -11.30 7.68 -10.23
N SER A 103 -10.37 8.56 -9.90
CA SER A 103 -10.45 9.34 -8.66
C SER A 103 -10.29 10.85 -8.83
N GLY A 104 -9.99 11.32 -10.04
CA GLY A 104 -9.54 12.71 -10.24
C GLY A 104 -8.19 12.97 -9.57
N CYS A 105 -7.34 11.96 -9.44
CA CYS A 105 -6.07 12.01 -8.71
C CYS A 105 -6.20 12.38 -7.22
N CYS A 106 -7.35 12.07 -6.60
CA CYS A 106 -7.58 12.19 -5.16
C CYS A 106 -7.36 10.82 -4.49
N PRO A 107 -6.24 10.57 -3.79
CA PRO A 107 -5.90 9.23 -3.28
C PRO A 107 -6.81 8.76 -2.14
N ASN A 108 -7.37 9.67 -1.35
CA ASN A 108 -8.24 9.40 -0.21
C ASN A 108 -9.70 9.10 -0.57
N ARG A 109 -10.01 8.97 -1.86
CA ARG A 109 -11.38 8.79 -2.34
C ARG A 109 -11.82 7.34 -2.27
N ALA A 110 -12.98 7.08 -1.69
CA ALA A 110 -13.71 5.82 -1.84
C ALA A 110 -14.76 5.93 -2.96
N GLY A 111 -15.24 4.78 -3.47
CA GLY A 111 -16.25 4.76 -4.52
C GLY A 111 -17.50 5.55 -4.14
N GLY A 112 -17.95 6.43 -5.01
CA GLY A 112 -19.10 7.31 -4.78
C GLY A 112 -18.82 8.56 -3.95
N ASP A 113 -17.60 8.77 -3.42
CA ASP A 113 -17.27 10.01 -2.73
C ASP A 113 -17.34 11.21 -3.68
N ILE A 114 -18.00 12.26 -3.24
CA ILE A 114 -18.01 13.57 -3.88
C ILE A 114 -16.91 14.39 -3.24
N VAL A 115 -16.00 14.92 -4.06
CA VAL A 115 -14.84 15.68 -3.56
C VAL A 115 -14.85 17.11 -4.08
N ASP A 116 -14.28 18.00 -3.28
CA ASP A 116 -14.01 19.40 -3.70
C ASP A 116 -12.69 19.48 -4.50
N LYS A 117 -12.32 20.70 -4.89
CA LYS A 117 -11.08 21.00 -5.63
C LYS A 117 -9.79 20.63 -4.87
N ASN A 118 -9.85 20.47 -3.56
CA ASN A 118 -8.72 20.14 -2.70
C ASN A 118 -8.75 18.66 -2.26
N CYS A 119 -9.52 17.82 -2.95
CA CYS A 119 -9.73 16.40 -2.61
C CYS A 119 -10.36 16.14 -1.23
N ASN A 120 -11.00 17.15 -0.62
CA ASN A 120 -11.79 16.93 0.59
C ASN A 120 -13.11 16.26 0.22
N ILE A 121 -13.50 15.24 0.99
CA ILE A 121 -14.78 14.55 0.81
C ILE A 121 -15.88 15.47 1.33
N THR A 122 -16.81 15.87 0.45
CA THR A 122 -17.92 16.77 0.75
C THR A 122 -19.28 16.07 0.81
N GLY A 123 -19.32 14.82 0.36
CA GLY A 123 -20.54 13.99 0.35
C GLY A 123 -20.28 12.62 -0.22
N VAL A 124 -21.33 11.83 -0.27
CA VAL A 124 -21.32 10.48 -0.85
C VAL A 124 -22.57 10.32 -1.73
N ALA A 125 -22.41 9.78 -2.92
CA ALA A 125 -23.52 9.48 -3.81
C ALA A 125 -24.39 8.35 -3.23
N GLU A 126 -25.72 8.49 -3.28
CA GLU A 126 -26.66 7.55 -2.68
C GLU A 126 -26.53 6.10 -3.23
N TRP A 127 -26.14 5.95 -4.49
CA TRP A 127 -25.97 4.65 -5.15
C TRP A 127 -24.67 3.93 -4.81
N SER A 128 -23.79 4.54 -4.03
CA SER A 128 -22.44 4.02 -3.80
C SER A 128 -22.43 2.86 -2.82
N HIS A 129 -21.74 1.80 -3.19
CA HIS A 129 -21.42 0.68 -2.30
C HIS A 129 -20.08 0.88 -1.56
N ARG A 130 -19.33 1.97 -1.84
CA ARG A 130 -18.04 2.34 -1.25
C ARG A 130 -16.99 1.23 -1.27
N SER A 131 -17.10 0.28 -2.19
CA SER A 131 -16.21 -0.87 -2.29
C SER A 131 -14.91 -0.57 -3.07
N ASP A 132 -14.91 0.52 -3.84
CA ASP A 132 -13.73 0.95 -4.59
C ASP A 132 -12.89 1.88 -3.73
N SER A 133 -11.55 1.77 -3.84
CA SER A 133 -10.66 2.37 -2.85
C SER A 133 -9.53 3.14 -3.51
N GLY A 134 -9.39 4.39 -3.09
CA GLY A 134 -8.21 5.21 -3.33
C GLY A 134 -8.01 5.64 -4.79
N LEU A 135 -6.78 5.97 -5.11
CA LEU A 135 -6.37 6.59 -6.36
C LEU A 135 -6.81 5.83 -7.62
N MET A 136 -6.63 4.50 -7.62
CA MET A 136 -6.94 3.61 -8.74
C MET A 136 -8.29 2.91 -8.55
N GLN A 137 -9.11 3.33 -7.60
CA GLN A 137 -10.43 2.77 -7.28
C GLN A 137 -10.40 1.23 -7.24
N ILE A 138 -9.50 0.68 -6.40
CA ILE A 138 -9.33 -0.76 -6.25
C ILE A 138 -10.57 -1.36 -5.60
N ASN A 139 -11.28 -2.19 -6.37
CA ASN A 139 -12.53 -2.79 -5.94
C ASN A 139 -12.34 -3.80 -4.79
N GLY A 140 -13.36 -3.92 -3.94
CA GLY A 140 -13.40 -4.81 -2.78
C GLY A 140 -13.10 -6.28 -3.09
N VAL A 141 -13.36 -6.75 -4.31
CA VAL A 141 -13.04 -8.12 -4.75
C VAL A 141 -11.54 -8.45 -4.60
N HIS A 142 -10.67 -7.44 -4.60
CA HIS A 142 -9.24 -7.60 -4.45
C HIS A 142 -8.74 -7.53 -3.01
N TRP A 143 -9.42 -6.78 -2.13
CA TRP A 143 -8.95 -6.58 -0.75
C TRP A 143 -9.84 -7.22 0.31
N LEU A 144 -11.09 -7.59 0.00
CA LEU A 144 -11.88 -8.39 0.91
C LEU A 144 -11.29 -9.81 1.03
N PRO A 145 -11.17 -10.34 2.26
CA PRO A 145 -10.62 -11.67 2.46
C PRO A 145 -11.54 -12.73 1.84
N ASN A 146 -10.93 -13.73 1.19
CA ASN A 146 -11.63 -14.89 0.61
C ASN A 146 -12.73 -14.56 -0.41
N HIS A 147 -12.60 -13.44 -1.12
CA HIS A 147 -13.56 -13.10 -2.17
C HIS A 147 -13.51 -14.11 -3.32
N ALA A 148 -14.65 -14.70 -3.68
CA ALA A 148 -14.75 -15.84 -4.61
C ALA A 148 -14.19 -15.54 -6.02
N GLN A 149 -14.36 -14.31 -6.52
CA GLN A 149 -14.00 -13.95 -7.89
C GLN A 149 -12.49 -13.74 -8.09
N TYR A 150 -11.83 -13.06 -7.16
CA TYR A 150 -10.40 -12.70 -7.27
C TYR A 150 -9.60 -13.12 -6.04
N ASP A 151 -10.23 -13.92 -5.16
CA ASP A 151 -9.60 -14.55 -4.01
C ASP A 151 -8.90 -13.54 -3.06
N GLY A 152 -9.34 -12.28 -3.08
CA GLY A 152 -8.75 -11.22 -2.27
C GLY A 152 -7.26 -11.04 -2.54
N LEU A 153 -6.85 -10.88 -3.79
CA LEU A 153 -5.45 -10.83 -4.23
C LEU A 153 -4.58 -9.89 -3.38
N VAL A 154 -5.08 -8.67 -3.13
CA VAL A 154 -4.38 -7.65 -2.33
C VAL A 154 -4.30 -8.09 -0.86
N CYS A 155 -5.41 -8.60 -0.31
CA CYS A 155 -5.43 -9.14 1.04
C CYS A 155 -4.43 -10.29 1.20
N LYS A 156 -4.41 -11.25 0.29
CA LYS A 156 -3.52 -12.41 0.38
C LYS A 156 -2.05 -12.04 0.26
N GLN A 157 -1.67 -11.23 -0.72
CA GLN A 157 -0.27 -10.97 -1.03
C GLN A 157 0.32 -9.78 -0.26
N MET A 158 -0.47 -8.73 -0.02
CA MET A 158 -0.01 -7.53 0.68
C MET A 158 -0.45 -7.47 2.14
N LYS A 159 -1.32 -8.42 2.59
CA LYS A 159 -1.92 -8.41 3.94
C LYS A 159 -2.78 -7.18 4.22
N ILE A 160 -3.32 -6.58 3.16
CA ILE A 160 -4.23 -5.44 3.22
C ILE A 160 -5.64 -5.97 2.97
N CYS A 161 -6.39 -6.18 4.04
CA CYS A 161 -7.71 -6.81 4.02
C CYS A 161 -8.84 -5.83 4.41
N THR A 162 -8.53 -4.54 4.51
CA THR A 162 -9.46 -3.44 4.76
C THR A 162 -9.21 -2.30 3.79
N GLN A 163 -10.13 -1.34 3.74
CA GLN A 163 -10.09 -0.24 2.79
C GLN A 163 -9.06 0.84 3.16
N GLU A 164 -8.91 1.15 4.44
CA GLU A 164 -8.19 2.31 4.93
C GLU A 164 -6.75 2.43 4.40
N PRO A 165 -5.93 1.35 4.39
CA PRO A 165 -4.57 1.46 3.85
C PRO A 165 -4.54 1.78 2.34
N LEU A 166 -5.62 1.45 1.61
CA LEU A 166 -5.73 1.72 0.18
C LEU A 166 -6.10 3.17 -0.13
N LEU A 167 -6.39 3.99 0.87
CA LEU A 167 -6.58 5.44 0.72
C LEU A 167 -5.26 6.22 0.77
N ASP A 168 -4.13 5.54 1.04
CA ASP A 168 -2.78 6.06 0.87
C ASP A 168 -2.30 5.89 -0.57
N ALA A 169 -1.75 6.96 -1.16
CA ALA A 169 -1.37 6.98 -2.58
C ALA A 169 -0.33 5.90 -2.94
N LEU A 170 0.71 5.76 -2.15
CA LEU A 170 1.80 4.80 -2.42
C LEU A 170 1.32 3.35 -2.28
N THR A 171 0.57 3.08 -1.23
CA THR A 171 -0.02 1.77 -0.96
C THR A 171 -1.01 1.38 -2.05
N ASN A 172 -1.86 2.32 -2.49
CA ASN A 172 -2.81 2.11 -3.58
C ASN A 172 -2.10 1.76 -4.89
N LEU A 173 -1.06 2.52 -5.25
CA LEU A 173 -0.28 2.28 -6.47
C LEU A 173 0.47 0.95 -6.44
N ARG A 174 0.95 0.50 -5.27
CA ARG A 174 1.53 -0.84 -5.10
C ARG A 174 0.49 -1.94 -5.29
N ALA A 175 -0.69 -1.77 -4.73
CA ALA A 175 -1.80 -2.70 -4.91
C ALA A 175 -2.28 -2.74 -6.36
N ALA A 176 -2.40 -1.58 -7.01
CA ALA A 176 -2.71 -1.49 -8.44
C ALA A 176 -1.66 -2.19 -9.30
N ARG A 177 -0.37 -2.04 -8.98
CA ARG A 177 0.71 -2.73 -9.68
C ARG A 177 0.64 -4.24 -9.53
N LEU A 178 0.28 -4.73 -8.35
CA LEU A 178 0.03 -6.15 -8.13
C LEU A 178 -1.11 -6.67 -9.02
N ILE A 179 -2.22 -5.95 -9.11
CA ILE A 179 -3.34 -6.31 -9.98
C ILE A 179 -2.90 -6.26 -11.45
N TYR A 180 -2.22 -5.18 -11.86
CA TYR A 180 -1.68 -5.02 -13.20
C TYR A 180 -0.76 -6.19 -13.60
N SER A 181 0.08 -6.68 -12.69
CA SER A 181 0.97 -7.82 -12.97
C SER A 181 0.23 -9.12 -13.30
N ARG A 182 -1.05 -9.23 -12.96
CA ARG A 182 -1.91 -10.40 -13.22
C ARG A 182 -2.74 -10.27 -14.49
N VAL A 183 -3.31 -9.08 -14.70
CA VAL A 183 -4.33 -8.89 -15.75
C VAL A 183 -4.04 -7.70 -16.68
N GLY A 184 -2.88 -7.05 -16.52
CA GLY A 184 -2.55 -5.85 -17.27
C GLY A 184 -3.53 -4.70 -16.98
N TRP A 185 -3.77 -3.87 -17.99
CA TRP A 185 -4.68 -2.75 -17.89
C TRP A 185 -6.17 -3.13 -17.92
N SER A 186 -6.51 -4.40 -18.19
CA SER A 186 -7.91 -4.84 -18.32
C SER A 186 -8.73 -4.62 -17.04
N ALA A 187 -8.09 -4.53 -15.86
CA ALA A 187 -8.77 -4.19 -14.62
C ALA A 187 -9.44 -2.80 -14.67
N TRP A 188 -8.85 -1.87 -15.43
CA TRP A 188 -9.31 -0.48 -15.59
C TRP A 188 -9.83 -0.16 -16.98
N ASP A 189 -9.70 -1.09 -17.93
CA ASP A 189 -10.16 -0.91 -19.30
C ASP A 189 -11.63 -1.32 -19.43
N ILE A 190 -12.49 -0.36 -19.18
CA ILE A 190 -13.95 -0.55 -19.30
C ILE A 190 -14.33 -1.01 -20.70
N CYS A 191 -13.66 -0.50 -21.73
CA CYS A 191 -13.95 -0.81 -23.11
C CYS A 191 -13.79 -2.29 -23.45
N HIS A 192 -12.69 -2.90 -22.96
CA HIS A 192 -12.46 -4.34 -23.16
C HIS A 192 -13.47 -5.19 -22.39
N ARG A 193 -13.83 -4.74 -21.18
CA ARG A 193 -14.81 -5.44 -20.36
C ARG A 193 -16.21 -5.40 -20.98
N ASP A 194 -16.63 -4.24 -21.44
CA ASP A 194 -18.01 -4.01 -21.90
C ASP A 194 -18.15 -4.09 -23.44
N LYS A 195 -17.05 -4.39 -24.17
CA LYS A 195 -17.00 -4.46 -25.65
C LYS A 195 -17.51 -3.20 -26.35
N THR A 196 -17.40 -2.05 -25.69
CA THR A 196 -17.96 -0.77 -26.18
C THR A 196 -16.94 0.08 -26.93
N CYS A 197 -15.64 -0.27 -26.90
CA CYS A 197 -14.64 0.39 -27.74
C CYS A 197 -14.68 -0.14 -29.16
N LYS A 198 -14.96 0.77 -30.10
CA LYS A 198 -14.80 0.57 -31.54
C LYS A 198 -13.41 1.03 -31.98
#